data_630eeca2c35b280d0318daaade48f630
#
_entry.id   630eeca2c35b280d0318daaade48f630
#
_cell.length_a   1.000
_cell.length_b   1.000
_cell.length_c   1.000
_cell.angle_alpha   90.00
_cell.angle_beta   90.00
_cell.angle_gamma   90.00
#
_symmetry.space_group_name_H-M   'P 1'
#
loop_
_entity.id
_entity.type
_entity.pdbx_description
1 polymer ?
#
loop_
_entity_poly.entity_id
_entity_poly.type
_entity_poly.pdbx_seq_one_letter_code
_entity_poly.pdbx_strand_id
1 'polypeptide(L)'
;ETNLPGVFACGNVLHVHDLVDYVSQEAAAAGKYAAEYVREKKEQDNSLAEDVQRGADEGLAENVKENQDSSLAENVRKSLDNSTGDEKEAKEKAIPILGENGVRYTVPSYIRPKHMEDLLTVRFRVGNVYRNVVLKVYLDDTCILEQKKRVMAPGEMEQVLLRKNKLKEQLPIEKIRIRIEEA
;
A
#
# COMPACT_ATOMS: atom_id res chain seq x y z
N GLU A 1 -5.75 0.62 -1.26
CA GLU A 1 -5.27 -0.05 -2.48
C GLU A 1 -5.15 -1.55 -2.22
N THR A 2 -5.40 -2.37 -3.23
CA THR A 2 -5.22 -3.83 -3.16
C THR A 2 -3.77 -4.22 -3.49
N ASN A 3 -3.48 -5.50 -3.63
CA ASN A 3 -2.19 -5.98 -4.14
C ASN A 3 -1.98 -5.68 -5.64
N LEU A 4 -3.03 -5.29 -6.35
CA LEU A 4 -2.95 -4.80 -7.73
C LEU A 4 -2.89 -3.26 -7.72
N PRO A 5 -1.85 -2.66 -8.30
CA PRO A 5 -1.73 -1.21 -8.38
C PRO A 5 -2.92 -0.56 -9.08
N GLY A 6 -3.45 0.52 -8.50
CA GLY A 6 -4.61 1.25 -9.05
C GLY A 6 -5.97 0.63 -8.76
N VAL A 7 -6.02 -0.56 -8.14
CA VAL A 7 -7.27 -1.20 -7.71
C VAL A 7 -7.49 -0.95 -6.23
N PHE A 8 -8.61 -0.30 -5.90
CA PHE A 8 -9.00 0.03 -4.52
C PHE A 8 -10.25 -0.76 -4.16
N ALA A 9 -10.33 -1.20 -2.91
CA ALA A 9 -11.47 -1.90 -2.36
C ALA A 9 -11.87 -1.24 -1.03
N CYS A 10 -13.18 -1.16 -0.76
CA CYS A 10 -13.72 -0.61 0.49
C CYS A 10 -15.07 -1.25 0.81
N GLY A 11 -15.52 -1.07 2.04
CA GLY A 11 -16.81 -1.56 2.51
C GLY A 11 -16.87 -3.08 2.66
N ASN A 12 -18.05 -3.62 2.50
CA ASN A 12 -18.35 -5.03 2.79
C ASN A 12 -17.64 -6.04 1.87
N VAL A 13 -17.01 -5.59 0.79
CA VAL A 13 -16.14 -6.45 -0.04
C VAL A 13 -14.85 -6.83 0.68
N LEU A 14 -14.38 -5.99 1.62
CA LEU A 14 -13.21 -6.29 2.44
C LEU A 14 -13.59 -7.08 3.69
N HIS A 15 -14.56 -6.58 4.43
CA HIS A 15 -15.12 -7.20 5.62
C HIS A 15 -16.45 -6.55 5.99
N VAL A 16 -17.31 -7.26 6.74
CA VAL A 16 -18.58 -6.69 7.22
C VAL A 16 -18.28 -5.74 8.38
N HIS A 17 -18.66 -4.48 8.22
CA HIS A 17 -18.55 -3.46 9.26
C HIS A 17 -19.71 -3.57 10.26
N ASP A 18 -19.44 -3.31 11.54
CA ASP A 18 -20.48 -3.29 12.58
C ASP A 18 -21.33 -2.02 12.51
N LEU A 19 -20.77 -0.93 11.99
CA LEU A 19 -21.46 0.36 11.83
C LEU A 19 -21.27 0.89 10.39
N VAL A 20 -22.33 1.46 9.84
CA VAL A 20 -22.36 2.06 8.50
C VAL A 20 -21.40 3.25 8.38
N ASP A 21 -21.15 3.94 9.48
CA ASP A 21 -20.19 5.06 9.52
C ASP A 21 -18.77 4.62 9.18
N TYR A 22 -18.37 3.41 9.55
CA TYR A 22 -17.06 2.85 9.18
C TYR A 22 -16.97 2.56 7.69
N VAL A 23 -18.07 2.11 7.07
CA VAL A 23 -18.15 1.95 5.61
C VAL A 23 -17.94 3.27 4.91
N SER A 24 -18.61 4.33 5.38
CA SER A 24 -18.52 5.68 4.81
C SER A 24 -17.10 6.26 4.93
N GLN A 25 -16.46 6.12 6.08
CA GLN A 25 -15.07 6.55 6.29
C GLN A 25 -14.09 5.82 5.37
N GLU A 26 -14.26 4.50 5.26
CA GLU A 26 -13.39 3.66 4.41
C GLU A 26 -13.59 3.99 2.93
N ALA A 27 -14.83 4.21 2.48
CA ALA A 27 -15.14 4.63 1.12
C ALA A 27 -14.53 6.01 0.79
N ALA A 28 -14.63 6.97 1.71
CA ALA A 28 -14.01 8.28 1.55
C ALA A 28 -12.48 8.18 1.43
N ALA A 29 -11.84 7.36 2.27
CA ALA A 29 -10.40 7.11 2.21
C ALA A 29 -9.99 6.42 0.90
N ALA A 30 -10.75 5.42 0.45
CA ALA A 30 -10.49 4.74 -0.81
C ALA A 30 -10.60 5.70 -2.01
N GLY A 31 -11.62 6.56 -2.03
CA GLY A 31 -11.79 7.59 -3.06
C GLY A 31 -10.65 8.60 -3.09
N LYS A 32 -10.21 9.08 -1.92
CA LYS A 32 -9.05 9.98 -1.79
C LYS A 32 -7.78 9.35 -2.38
N TYR A 33 -7.44 8.13 -1.96
CA TYR A 33 -6.22 7.45 -2.44
C TYR A 33 -6.30 7.06 -3.91
N ALA A 34 -7.48 6.74 -4.43
CA ALA A 34 -7.67 6.51 -5.86
C ALA A 34 -7.42 7.78 -6.68
N ALA A 35 -7.91 8.93 -6.21
CA ALA A 35 -7.67 10.22 -6.85
C ALA A 35 -6.18 10.63 -6.81
N GLU A 36 -5.51 10.39 -5.68
CA GLU A 36 -4.06 10.61 -5.55
C GLU A 36 -3.27 9.73 -6.52
N TYR A 37 -3.59 8.45 -6.61
CA TYR A 37 -2.96 7.52 -7.55
C TYR A 37 -3.09 7.97 -9.02
N VAL A 38 -4.28 8.41 -9.43
CA VAL A 38 -4.52 8.91 -10.80
C VAL A 38 -3.72 10.18 -11.07
N ARG A 39 -3.61 11.08 -10.09
CA ARG A 39 -2.83 12.30 -10.22
C ARG A 39 -1.33 12.02 -10.37
N GLU A 40 -0.78 11.18 -9.50
CA GLU A 40 0.64 10.77 -9.54
C GLU A 40 0.98 10.10 -10.88
N LYS A 41 0.08 9.24 -11.39
CA LYS A 41 0.26 8.63 -12.71
C LYS A 41 0.28 9.63 -13.85
N LYS A 42 -0.62 10.60 -13.85
CA LYS A 42 -0.65 11.67 -14.85
C LYS A 42 0.60 12.54 -14.82
N GLU A 43 1.11 12.86 -13.62
CA GLU A 43 2.34 13.63 -13.46
C GLU A 43 3.55 12.85 -14.00
N GLN A 44 3.63 11.54 -13.74
CA GLN A 44 4.67 10.67 -14.30
C GLN A 44 4.59 10.58 -15.83
N ASP A 45 3.40 10.38 -16.39
CA ASP A 45 3.19 10.29 -17.84
C ASP A 45 3.55 11.62 -18.54
N ASN A 46 3.20 12.77 -17.93
CA ASN A 46 3.55 14.08 -18.46
C ASN A 46 5.06 14.35 -18.40
N SER A 47 5.73 13.98 -17.31
CA SER A 47 7.18 14.15 -17.19
C SER A 47 7.94 13.32 -18.24
N LEU A 48 7.49 12.10 -18.48
CA LEU A 48 8.05 11.24 -19.53
C LEU A 48 7.84 11.85 -20.93
N ALA A 49 6.68 12.46 -21.19
CA ALA A 49 6.40 13.13 -22.46
C ALA A 49 7.28 14.37 -22.67
N GLU A 50 7.54 15.16 -21.62
CA GLU A 50 8.42 16.32 -21.64
C GLU A 50 9.90 15.93 -21.86
N ASP A 51 10.35 14.84 -21.22
CA ASP A 51 11.71 14.32 -21.40
C ASP A 51 11.93 13.77 -22.83
N VAL A 52 10.93 13.11 -23.40
CA VAL A 52 10.97 12.66 -24.80
C VAL A 52 11.00 13.85 -25.77
N GLN A 53 10.22 14.89 -25.50
CA GLN A 53 10.21 16.12 -26.32
C GLN A 53 11.56 16.85 -26.23
N ARG A 54 12.14 16.99 -25.05
CA ARG A 54 13.44 17.61 -24.82
C ARG A 54 14.57 16.84 -25.49
N GLY A 55 14.56 15.50 -25.41
CA GLY A 55 15.51 14.63 -26.11
C GLY A 55 15.38 14.70 -27.63
N ALA A 56 14.18 14.94 -28.16
CA ALA A 56 13.95 15.15 -29.60
C ALA A 56 14.47 16.52 -30.07
N ASP A 57 14.31 17.56 -29.28
CA ASP A 57 14.79 18.93 -29.61
C ASP A 57 16.32 19.02 -29.52
N GLU A 58 16.97 18.35 -28.57
CA GLU A 58 18.45 18.29 -28.48
C GLU A 58 19.07 17.41 -29.57
N GLY A 59 18.36 16.38 -30.05
CA GLY A 59 18.83 15.48 -31.13
C GLY A 59 18.71 16.07 -32.55
N LEU A 60 17.92 17.14 -32.73
CA LEU A 60 17.73 17.78 -34.05
C LEU A 60 18.74 18.88 -34.39
N ALA A 61 19.63 19.25 -33.47
CA ALA A 61 20.64 20.28 -33.70
C ALA A 61 21.92 19.76 -34.39
N GLU A 62 22.16 18.47 -34.46
CA GLU A 62 23.32 17.89 -35.17
C GLU A 62 22.91 16.73 -36.07
N ASN A 63 22.70 16.98 -37.33
CA ASN A 63 22.69 16.11 -38.50
C ASN A 63 21.44 16.14 -39.38
N VAL A 64 21.27 17.29 -40.07
CA VAL A 64 20.60 17.27 -41.37
C VAL A 64 21.64 16.99 -42.43
N LYS A 65 21.91 15.74 -42.73
CA LYS A 65 22.38 15.24 -44.03
C LYS A 65 21.92 13.82 -44.23
N GLU A 66 20.99 13.70 -45.19
CA GLU A 66 20.69 12.55 -46.05
C GLU A 66 20.98 11.13 -45.49
N ASN A 67 19.91 10.37 -45.20
CA ASN A 67 19.69 9.10 -45.92
C ASN A 67 18.30 8.54 -45.58
N GLN A 68 17.52 8.32 -46.67
CA GLN A 68 16.34 7.49 -46.65
C GLN A 68 16.77 6.07 -46.31
N ASP A 69 16.36 5.54 -45.17
CA ASP A 69 16.23 4.10 -45.07
C ASP A 69 15.28 3.70 -43.92
N SER A 70 14.61 2.57 -44.11
CA SER A 70 13.48 2.01 -43.37
C SER A 70 13.77 1.53 -41.93
N SER A 71 14.78 2.06 -41.27
CA SER A 71 15.22 1.63 -39.91
C SER A 71 14.57 2.38 -38.76
N LEU A 72 13.81 3.47 -39.03
CA LEU A 72 13.19 4.29 -37.97
C LEU A 72 12.08 3.57 -37.22
N ALA A 73 11.31 2.72 -37.91
CA ALA A 73 10.22 1.96 -37.32
C ALA A 73 10.72 0.84 -36.37
N GLU A 74 11.89 0.30 -36.65
CA GLU A 74 12.51 -0.78 -35.90
C GLU A 74 13.24 -0.25 -34.64
N ASN A 75 13.83 0.93 -34.74
CA ASN A 75 14.45 1.60 -33.60
C ASN A 75 13.42 2.13 -32.58
N VAL A 76 12.26 2.62 -33.05
CA VAL A 76 11.15 3.01 -32.16
C VAL A 76 10.57 1.79 -31.45
N ARG A 77 10.45 0.64 -32.10
CA ARG A 77 10.02 -0.61 -31.43
C ARG A 77 11.05 -1.11 -30.41
N LYS A 78 12.34 -1.05 -30.72
CA LYS A 78 13.41 -1.41 -29.76
C LYS A 78 13.50 -0.44 -28.57
N SER A 79 13.18 0.83 -28.76
CA SER A 79 13.10 1.81 -27.66
C SER A 79 11.89 1.57 -26.76
N LEU A 80 10.76 1.09 -27.30
CA LEU A 80 9.60 0.70 -26.49
C LEU A 80 9.83 -0.60 -25.71
N ASP A 81 10.57 -1.57 -26.27
CA ASP A 81 10.91 -2.80 -25.55
C ASP A 81 12.02 -2.61 -24.50
N ASN A 82 12.88 -1.60 -24.65
CA ASN A 82 13.93 -1.27 -23.69
C ASN A 82 13.49 -0.29 -22.60
N SER A 83 12.29 0.29 -22.65
CA SER A 83 11.73 1.11 -21.57
C SER A 83 11.18 0.28 -20.39
N THR A 84 11.36 -1.06 -20.41
CA THR A 84 11.25 -1.92 -19.22
C THR A 84 12.54 -2.01 -18.42
N GLY A 85 13.57 -1.20 -18.75
CA GLY A 85 14.84 -1.11 -18.05
C GLY A 85 14.76 -0.15 -16.86
N ASP A 86 14.61 -0.71 -15.70
CA ASP A 86 15.29 -0.41 -14.43
C ASP A 86 15.64 1.06 -14.09
N GLU A 87 14.69 1.98 -14.08
CA GLU A 87 14.69 3.01 -13.05
C GLU A 87 13.91 2.42 -11.86
N LYS A 88 14.63 1.70 -11.04
CA LYS A 88 14.27 1.33 -9.67
C LYS A 88 14.20 2.61 -8.83
N GLU A 89 13.16 3.41 -8.97
CA GLU A 89 12.59 3.98 -7.75
C GLU A 89 12.30 2.77 -6.87
N ALA A 90 13.06 2.67 -5.78
CA ALA A 90 12.92 1.55 -4.85
C ALA A 90 11.45 1.53 -4.41
N LYS A 91 10.64 0.72 -5.09
CA LYS A 91 9.21 0.56 -4.77
C LYS A 91 9.18 0.25 -3.29
N GLU A 92 8.67 1.19 -2.51
CA GLU A 92 8.56 1.01 -1.07
C GLU A 92 7.91 -0.34 -0.81
N LYS A 93 8.67 -1.21 -0.13
CA LYS A 93 8.22 -2.56 0.19
C LYS A 93 6.97 -2.47 1.07
N ALA A 94 5.88 -3.04 0.61
CA ALA A 94 4.68 -3.14 1.42
C ALA A 94 4.96 -4.06 2.63
N ILE A 95 4.62 -3.59 3.84
CA ILE A 95 4.80 -4.32 5.09
C ILE A 95 3.48 -5.06 5.37
N PRO A 96 3.48 -6.40 5.42
CA PRO A 96 2.27 -7.18 5.72
C PRO A 96 1.86 -7.03 7.19
N ILE A 97 0.55 -7.01 7.43
CA ILE A 97 -0.07 -7.08 8.75
C ILE A 97 -0.71 -8.47 8.88
N LEU A 98 -0.15 -9.29 9.73
CA LEU A 98 -0.53 -10.69 9.92
C LEU A 98 -1.37 -10.86 11.18
N GLY A 99 -2.49 -11.56 11.05
CA GLY A 99 -3.26 -12.06 12.18
C GLY A 99 -2.74 -13.42 12.62
N GLU A 100 -2.43 -13.59 13.91
CA GLU A 100 -1.93 -14.83 14.49
C GLU A 100 -2.74 -15.21 15.75
N ASN A 101 -2.64 -16.44 16.21
CA ASN A 101 -3.19 -16.94 17.49
C ASN A 101 -4.62 -16.49 17.73
N GLY A 102 -5.52 -16.78 16.79
CA GLY A 102 -6.94 -16.47 16.93
C GLY A 102 -7.41 -15.20 16.23
N VAL A 103 -6.54 -14.35 15.76
CA VAL A 103 -6.89 -13.26 14.84
C VAL A 103 -7.08 -13.86 13.43
N ARG A 104 -8.27 -13.69 12.89
CA ARG A 104 -8.68 -14.38 11.66
C ARG A 104 -8.19 -13.68 10.40
N TYR A 105 -8.21 -12.36 10.38
CA TYR A 105 -7.77 -11.49 9.30
C TYR A 105 -7.58 -10.06 9.81
N THR A 106 -6.87 -9.24 9.05
CA THR A 106 -6.65 -7.82 9.34
C THR A 106 -7.02 -6.96 8.13
N VAL A 107 -7.53 -5.77 8.37
CA VAL A 107 -7.84 -4.77 7.35
C VAL A 107 -7.29 -3.41 7.80
N PRO A 108 -6.32 -2.84 7.07
CA PRO A 108 -5.67 -3.38 5.89
C PRO A 108 -4.78 -4.59 6.21
N SER A 109 -4.48 -5.41 5.18
CA SER A 109 -3.58 -6.58 5.31
C SER A 109 -2.11 -6.25 5.06
N TYR A 110 -1.80 -5.05 4.58
CA TYR A 110 -0.45 -4.50 4.43
C TYR A 110 -0.47 -2.98 4.44
N ILE A 111 0.66 -2.37 4.70
CA ILE A 111 0.86 -0.91 4.69
C ILE A 111 2.10 -0.52 3.90
N ARG A 112 2.09 0.73 3.43
CA ARG A 112 3.25 1.45 2.91
C ARG A 112 3.48 2.67 3.81
N PRO A 113 4.51 2.70 4.66
CA PRO A 113 4.68 3.76 5.67
C PRO A 113 4.74 5.19 5.10
N LYS A 114 5.23 5.37 3.88
CA LYS A 114 5.27 6.70 3.24
C LYS A 114 3.86 7.26 2.98
N HIS A 115 2.96 6.39 2.49
CA HIS A 115 1.58 6.74 2.13
C HIS A 115 0.59 6.64 3.30
N MET A 116 1.05 6.24 4.47
CA MET A 116 0.24 6.13 5.67
C MET A 116 0.02 7.51 6.31
N GLU A 117 -1.19 7.79 6.77
CA GLU A 117 -1.49 8.92 7.65
C GLU A 117 -0.82 8.74 9.02
N ASP A 118 -0.80 9.77 9.87
CA ASP A 118 -0.12 9.71 11.18
C ASP A 118 -0.70 8.63 12.09
N LEU A 119 -1.97 8.29 11.90
CA LEU A 119 -2.68 7.26 12.65
C LEU A 119 -3.41 6.32 11.69
N LEU A 120 -3.11 5.05 11.75
CA LEU A 120 -3.80 4.00 11.00
C LEU A 120 -4.62 3.13 11.94
N THR A 121 -5.90 2.99 11.65
CA THR A 121 -6.77 2.00 12.31
C THR A 121 -6.68 0.69 11.56
N VAL A 122 -6.18 -0.35 12.23
CA VAL A 122 -6.24 -1.73 11.74
C VAL A 122 -7.40 -2.43 12.41
N ARG A 123 -8.35 -2.89 11.61
CA ARG A 123 -9.52 -3.64 12.06
C ARG A 123 -9.32 -5.13 11.83
N PHE A 124 -9.90 -5.94 12.70
CA PHE A 124 -9.81 -7.40 12.58
C PHE A 124 -10.95 -8.08 13.31
N ARG A 125 -11.14 -9.36 13.03
CA ARG A 125 -12.05 -10.24 13.78
C ARG A 125 -11.29 -11.45 14.30
N VAL A 126 -11.81 -11.99 15.40
CA VAL A 126 -11.26 -13.20 16.01
C VAL A 126 -12.02 -14.44 15.55
N GLY A 127 -11.40 -15.60 15.61
CA GLY A 127 -11.97 -16.85 15.16
C GLY A 127 -12.89 -17.55 16.15
N ASN A 128 -12.68 -17.27 17.45
CA ASN A 128 -13.42 -17.88 18.57
C ASN A 128 -13.73 -16.83 19.64
N VAL A 129 -14.48 -17.23 20.66
CA VAL A 129 -14.70 -16.40 21.84
C VAL A 129 -13.50 -16.57 22.78
N TYR A 130 -12.83 -15.45 23.06
CA TYR A 130 -11.70 -15.39 23.98
C TYR A 130 -12.09 -14.61 25.25
N ARG A 131 -11.62 -15.04 26.42
CA ARG A 131 -11.90 -14.40 27.70
C ARG A 131 -10.62 -14.20 28.49
N ASN A 132 -10.47 -13.01 29.09
CA ASN A 132 -9.32 -12.64 29.93
C ASN A 132 -7.99 -12.88 29.19
N VAL A 133 -7.87 -12.29 28.02
CA VAL A 133 -6.72 -12.42 27.14
C VAL A 133 -6.02 -11.08 26.95
N VAL A 134 -4.82 -11.14 26.39
CA VAL A 134 -4.03 -9.97 26.04
C VAL A 134 -3.89 -9.91 24.52
N LEU A 135 -4.34 -8.82 23.93
CA LEU A 135 -4.08 -8.49 22.54
C LEU A 135 -2.73 -7.80 22.45
N LYS A 136 -1.84 -8.34 21.63
CA LYS A 136 -0.50 -7.78 21.41
C LYS A 136 -0.25 -7.47 19.94
N VAL A 137 0.50 -6.38 19.72
CA VAL A 137 0.98 -5.98 18.39
C VAL A 137 2.50 -5.96 18.41
N TYR A 138 3.09 -6.62 17.42
CA TYR A 138 4.53 -6.73 17.25
C TYR A 138 4.95 -6.09 15.93
N LEU A 139 6.07 -5.38 15.96
CA LEU A 139 6.87 -5.05 14.80
C LEU A 139 8.05 -6.01 14.77
N ASP A 140 8.06 -6.94 13.85
CA ASP A 140 8.94 -8.10 13.86
C ASP A 140 8.88 -8.83 15.21
N ASP A 141 9.89 -8.72 16.05
CA ASP A 141 9.93 -9.34 17.38
C ASP A 141 9.70 -8.36 18.54
N THR A 142 9.53 -7.06 18.23
CA THR A 142 9.33 -6.03 19.25
C THR A 142 7.84 -5.80 19.52
N CYS A 143 7.39 -6.01 20.75
CA CYS A 143 6.03 -5.70 21.18
C CYS A 143 5.87 -4.17 21.35
N ILE A 144 4.97 -3.57 20.59
CA ILE A 144 4.71 -2.12 20.61
C ILE A 144 3.40 -1.72 21.27
N LEU A 145 2.50 -2.69 21.43
CA LEU A 145 1.18 -2.47 22.05
C LEU A 145 0.72 -3.73 22.74
N GLU A 146 0.19 -3.53 23.95
CA GLU A 146 -0.43 -4.57 24.75
C GLU A 146 -1.75 -4.05 25.33
N GLN A 147 -2.84 -4.79 25.15
CA GLN A 147 -4.17 -4.45 25.64
C GLN A 147 -4.85 -5.65 26.27
N LYS A 148 -5.24 -5.53 27.53
CA LYS A 148 -6.07 -6.55 28.21
C LYS A 148 -7.49 -6.50 27.69
N LYS A 149 -8.03 -7.63 27.30
CA LYS A 149 -9.39 -7.81 26.80
C LYS A 149 -10.16 -8.78 27.68
N ARG A 150 -11.30 -8.33 28.21
CA ARG A 150 -12.16 -9.20 29.03
C ARG A 150 -12.85 -10.26 28.18
N VAL A 151 -13.34 -9.84 27.02
CA VAL A 151 -14.01 -10.70 26.03
C VAL A 151 -13.68 -10.19 24.65
N MET A 152 -13.46 -11.10 23.71
CA MET A 152 -13.41 -10.87 22.28
C MET A 152 -14.25 -11.96 21.62
N ALA A 153 -15.10 -11.60 20.66
CA ALA A 153 -16.02 -12.52 20.01
C ALA A 153 -15.99 -12.38 18.48
N PRO A 154 -16.23 -13.46 17.71
CA PRO A 154 -16.19 -13.42 16.24
C PRO A 154 -17.17 -12.43 15.62
N GLY A 155 -18.30 -12.16 16.29
CA GLY A 155 -19.32 -11.20 15.84
C GLY A 155 -18.93 -9.74 16.03
N GLU A 156 -17.93 -9.45 16.83
CA GLU A 156 -17.51 -8.09 17.15
C GLU A 156 -16.25 -7.72 16.36
N MET A 157 -16.20 -6.47 15.87
CA MET A 157 -15.01 -5.94 15.22
C MET A 157 -14.08 -5.35 16.27
N GLU A 158 -12.87 -5.86 16.28
CA GLU A 158 -11.77 -5.32 17.08
C GLU A 158 -10.92 -4.37 16.27
N GLN A 159 -10.23 -3.45 16.96
CA GLN A 159 -9.34 -2.52 16.28
C GLN A 159 -8.12 -2.18 17.13
N VAL A 160 -7.02 -1.90 16.43
CA VAL A 160 -5.79 -1.32 17.00
C VAL A 160 -5.38 -0.09 16.22
N LEU A 161 -4.75 0.86 16.90
CA LEU A 161 -4.27 2.10 16.33
C LEU A 161 -2.74 2.03 16.20
N LEU A 162 -2.25 2.09 14.97
CA LEU A 162 -0.82 2.15 14.66
C LEU A 162 -0.42 3.60 14.39
N ARG A 163 0.59 4.08 15.10
CA ARG A 163 1.14 5.43 14.92
C ARG A 163 2.34 5.39 13.97
N LYS A 164 2.32 6.25 12.95
CA LYS A 164 3.38 6.34 11.93
C LYS A 164 4.77 6.57 12.52
N ASN A 165 4.88 7.41 13.55
CA ASN A 165 6.16 7.69 14.21
C ASN A 165 6.76 6.42 14.82
N LYS A 166 5.96 5.58 15.50
CA LYS A 166 6.44 4.31 16.07
C LYS A 166 6.94 3.32 15.01
N LEU A 167 6.32 3.33 13.83
CA LEU A 167 6.79 2.53 12.70
C LEU A 167 8.11 3.07 12.15
N LYS A 168 8.23 4.40 12.01
CA LYS A 168 9.44 5.04 11.49
C LYS A 168 10.67 4.84 12.38
N GLU A 169 10.49 4.83 13.70
CA GLU A 169 11.57 4.61 14.68
C GLU A 169 12.19 3.21 14.58
N GLN A 170 11.47 2.25 14.03
CA GLN A 170 11.89 0.85 13.96
C GLN A 170 12.13 0.33 12.53
N LEU A 171 12.11 1.21 11.53
CA LEU A 171 12.43 0.80 10.15
C LEU A 171 13.90 0.35 10.03
N PRO A 172 14.20 -0.68 9.26
CA PRO A 172 13.32 -1.47 8.41
C PRO A 172 12.50 -2.51 9.18
N ILE A 173 11.22 -2.64 8.86
CA ILE A 173 10.29 -3.63 9.43
C ILE A 173 9.91 -4.60 8.30
N GLU A 174 9.93 -5.91 8.59
CA GLU A 174 9.54 -6.93 7.63
C GLU A 174 8.05 -7.26 7.71
N LYS A 175 7.49 -7.29 8.91
CA LYS A 175 6.08 -7.64 9.16
C LYS A 175 5.54 -7.02 10.44
N ILE A 176 4.23 -6.82 10.48
CA ILE A 176 3.47 -6.47 11.68
C ILE A 176 2.63 -7.68 12.06
N ARG A 177 2.61 -8.06 13.33
CA ARG A 177 1.82 -9.19 13.82
C ARG A 177 0.85 -8.74 14.89
N ILE A 178 -0.41 -9.14 14.75
CA ILE A 178 -1.46 -8.93 15.74
C ILE A 178 -1.88 -10.30 16.24
N ARG A 179 -1.75 -10.54 17.53
CA ARG A 179 -2.00 -11.86 18.12
C ARG A 179 -2.67 -11.76 19.50
N ILE A 180 -3.35 -12.84 19.86
CA ILE A 180 -3.99 -13.01 21.15
C ILE A 180 -3.11 -13.94 21.98
N GLU A 181 -2.85 -13.57 23.24
CA GLU A 181 -2.11 -14.37 24.20
C GLU A 181 -2.92 -14.54 25.48
N GLU A 182 -2.62 -15.57 26.24
CA GLU A 182 -3.18 -15.75 27.58
C GLU A 182 -2.68 -14.64 28.52
N ALA A 183 -3.54 -14.21 29.45
CA ALA A 183 -3.24 -13.10 30.38
C ALA A 183 -2.38 -13.55 31.56
#